data_500893b669acedc568aba1a062604fd6
#
_entry.id   500893b669acedc568aba1a062604fd6
#
_cell.length_a   1.000
_cell.length_b   1.000
_cell.length_c   1.000
_cell.angle_alpha   90.00
_cell.angle_beta   90.00
_cell.angle_gamma   90.00
#
_symmetry.space_group_name_H-M   'P 1'
#
loop_
_entity.id
_entity.type
_entity.pdbx_description
1 polymer ?
#
loop_
_entity_poly.entity_id
_entity_poly.type
_entity_poly.pdbx_seq_one_letter_code
_entity_poly.pdbx_strand_id
1 'polypeptide(L)'
;MNKILIIFISLMLTLSAQANERDLLGFGKWLTKNNLNSVTKINDYNNRSEIPEDVKPNFDTLLFYYWKYTNRNWNNNPKYTDIKASENPYKFEFNLIEDAYVKKQMQKTALLSYLLFEDGKIVIDEISPKDKFGKVFTNETKYHSQSVGKSFASYILGHAICKGYVDGIDSKLNDWPILENTLYYDQKIIDVINMNAGDKKYFASTNEFNNPKFRYSVTNRTISSAMKNEFKNSKKSGSKWNYNNLLPHLILNYIIFKIGEDDFKDLLNEIFREKVGIEYDATLVASEQSGFNNKSTTNTFLTTRYDYLRVARAMLEDWQNDTCEGKYLKSLYERKVKKNKDYRDKKHAHSNTKSYGGFFHLEPSGMKKRHIFVMDGYGGQTLMIDFDTGRIVTTLAVHRNFNWMKVAHSVIKKGK
;
A
#
# COMPACT_ATOMS: atom_id res chain seq x y z
N MET A 1 20.27 44.07 -23.75
CA MET A 1 19.53 42.88 -24.13
C MET A 1 20.04 41.58 -23.47
N ASN A 2 21.26 41.48 -22.95
CA ASN A 2 21.81 40.22 -22.47
C ASN A 2 21.44 39.80 -21.02
N LYS A 3 20.94 40.73 -20.19
CA LYS A 3 20.56 40.40 -18.80
C LYS A 3 19.19 39.70 -18.64
N ILE A 4 18.26 39.96 -19.53
CA ILE A 4 16.93 39.35 -19.51
C ILE A 4 17.00 37.89 -19.98
N LEU A 5 17.88 37.57 -20.92
CA LEU A 5 18.04 36.21 -21.42
C LEU A 5 18.65 35.26 -20.38
N ILE A 6 19.57 35.76 -19.54
CA ILE A 6 20.20 34.97 -18.47
C ILE A 6 19.19 34.64 -17.35
N ILE A 7 18.30 35.58 -17.02
CA ILE A 7 17.25 35.34 -16.03
C ILE A 7 16.24 34.31 -16.53
N PHE A 8 15.88 34.32 -17.82
CA PHE A 8 14.96 33.33 -18.40
C PHE A 8 15.57 31.92 -18.44
N ILE A 9 16.86 31.81 -18.81
CA ILE A 9 17.57 30.52 -18.80
C ILE A 9 17.74 29.99 -17.37
N SER A 10 18.06 30.86 -16.43
CA SER A 10 18.13 30.48 -14.99
C SER A 10 16.78 30.04 -14.44
N LEU A 11 15.66 30.69 -14.83
CA LEU A 11 14.31 30.30 -14.40
C LEU A 11 13.86 28.98 -15.04
N MET A 12 14.21 28.72 -16.30
CA MET A 12 13.94 27.43 -16.96
C MET A 12 14.77 26.29 -16.36
N LEU A 13 16.03 26.55 -15.98
CA LEU A 13 16.88 25.57 -15.33
C LEU A 13 16.40 25.24 -13.90
N THR A 14 15.90 26.23 -13.16
CA THR A 14 15.32 26.00 -11.83
C THR A 14 13.98 25.27 -11.89
N LEU A 15 13.14 25.54 -12.89
CA LEU A 15 11.88 24.80 -13.12
C LEU A 15 12.14 23.35 -13.55
N SER A 16 13.17 23.09 -14.34
CA SER A 16 13.56 21.73 -14.72
C SER A 16 14.21 20.97 -13.57
N ALA A 17 14.96 21.63 -12.68
CA ALA A 17 15.52 21.03 -11.48
C ALA A 17 14.43 20.67 -10.46
N GLN A 18 13.46 21.55 -10.22
CA GLN A 18 12.33 21.24 -9.33
C GLN A 18 11.42 20.13 -9.87
N ALA A 19 11.24 19.99 -11.18
CA ALA A 19 10.53 18.87 -11.78
C ALA A 19 11.30 17.55 -11.59
N ASN A 20 12.63 17.57 -11.59
CA ASN A 20 13.48 16.40 -11.37
C ASN A 20 13.53 15.92 -9.92
N GLU A 21 13.46 16.82 -8.95
CA GLU A 21 13.40 16.43 -7.53
C GLU A 21 12.09 15.70 -7.15
N ARG A 22 11.03 15.89 -7.93
CA ARG A 22 9.73 15.24 -7.72
C ARG A 22 9.58 13.91 -8.45
N ASP A 23 10.53 13.53 -9.29
CA ASP A 23 10.51 12.26 -10.01
C ASP A 23 11.17 11.14 -9.20
N LEU A 24 10.60 10.84 -8.05
CA LEU A 24 11.08 9.80 -7.14
C LEU A 24 11.23 8.42 -7.79
N LEU A 25 10.61 8.21 -8.92
CA LEU A 25 10.55 6.93 -9.60
C LEU A 25 11.46 6.87 -10.82
N GLY A 26 12.15 7.98 -11.14
CA GLY A 26 12.97 8.08 -12.36
C GLY A 26 12.16 8.05 -13.66
N PHE A 27 10.82 8.13 -13.54
CA PHE A 27 9.91 7.98 -14.67
C PHE A 27 9.96 9.17 -15.62
N GLY A 28 10.03 10.40 -15.13
CA GLY A 28 10.20 11.59 -15.96
C GLY A 28 11.53 11.58 -16.72
N LYS A 29 12.61 11.12 -16.07
CA LYS A 29 13.91 10.91 -16.75
C LYS A 29 13.78 9.87 -17.84
N TRP A 30 13.04 8.79 -17.58
CA TRP A 30 12.81 7.75 -18.57
C TRP A 30 11.97 8.26 -19.75
N LEU A 31 10.88 9.01 -19.50
CA LEU A 31 10.05 9.64 -20.54
C LEU A 31 10.91 10.56 -21.44
N THR A 32 11.73 11.40 -20.84
CA THR A 32 12.62 12.33 -21.56
C THR A 32 13.67 11.58 -22.39
N LYS A 33 14.30 10.56 -21.79
CA LYS A 33 15.33 9.75 -22.48
C LYS A 33 14.77 9.01 -23.70
N ASN A 34 13.48 8.64 -23.69
CA ASN A 34 12.87 7.88 -24.77
C ASN A 34 12.06 8.74 -25.74
N ASN A 35 12.19 10.09 -25.68
CA ASN A 35 11.44 11.03 -26.51
C ASN A 35 9.92 10.78 -26.53
N LEU A 36 9.39 10.20 -25.45
CA LEU A 36 7.98 9.97 -25.33
C LEU A 36 7.30 11.25 -24.86
N ASN A 37 6.85 12.07 -25.80
CA ASN A 37 5.94 13.20 -25.57
C ASN A 37 4.55 12.71 -25.12
N SER A 38 4.50 11.64 -24.35
CA SER A 38 3.28 11.03 -23.81
C SER A 38 2.60 11.90 -22.76
N VAL A 39 3.22 13.00 -22.35
CA VAL A 39 2.58 14.02 -21.50
C VAL A 39 1.31 14.56 -22.15
N THR A 40 1.26 14.71 -23.47
CA THR A 40 0.04 15.12 -24.19
C THR A 40 -1.05 14.06 -24.15
N LYS A 41 -0.72 12.80 -24.38
CA LYS A 41 -1.69 11.69 -24.29
C LYS A 41 -2.12 11.42 -22.86
N ILE A 42 -1.25 11.59 -21.89
CA ILE A 42 -1.59 11.53 -20.48
C ILE A 42 -2.54 12.69 -20.11
N ASN A 43 -2.34 13.87 -20.71
CA ASN A 43 -3.23 15.03 -20.50
C ASN A 43 -4.65 14.79 -21.03
N ASP A 44 -4.84 13.98 -22.09
CA ASP A 44 -6.18 13.61 -22.57
C ASP A 44 -6.97 12.80 -21.52
N TYR A 45 -6.27 12.06 -20.67
CA TYR A 45 -6.88 11.36 -19.52
C TYR A 45 -6.98 12.22 -18.25
N ASN A 46 -6.30 13.38 -18.20
CA ASN A 46 -6.27 14.24 -17.01
C ASN A 46 -7.65 14.81 -16.62
N ASN A 47 -8.53 15.00 -17.58
CA ASN A 47 -9.89 15.48 -17.35
C ASN A 47 -10.84 14.37 -16.88
N ARG A 48 -10.40 13.11 -16.87
CA ARG A 48 -11.17 11.97 -16.39
C ARG A 48 -10.65 11.55 -15.02
N SER A 49 -11.51 11.44 -14.05
CA SER A 49 -11.15 10.96 -12.72
C SER A 49 -10.63 9.52 -12.76
N GLU A 50 -11.05 8.74 -13.76
CA GLU A 50 -10.68 7.35 -13.96
C GLU A 50 -10.74 6.95 -15.43
N ILE A 51 -9.91 5.98 -15.85
CA ILE A 51 -10.07 5.31 -17.14
C ILE A 51 -11.31 4.41 -17.04
N PRO A 52 -12.21 4.42 -18.03
CA PRO A 52 -13.37 3.53 -18.07
C PRO A 52 -12.97 2.05 -17.92
N GLU A 53 -13.83 1.26 -17.27
CA GLU A 53 -13.54 -0.16 -17.00
C GLU A 53 -13.41 -1.04 -18.25
N ASP A 54 -14.04 -0.63 -19.35
CA ASP A 54 -14.01 -1.31 -20.63
C ASP A 54 -12.73 -1.07 -21.45
N VAL A 55 -11.94 -0.08 -21.08
CA VAL A 55 -10.67 0.20 -21.74
C VAL A 55 -9.67 -0.91 -21.44
N LYS A 56 -9.23 -1.62 -22.49
CA LYS A 56 -8.21 -2.66 -22.36
C LYS A 56 -6.87 -2.06 -21.98
N PRO A 57 -6.10 -2.77 -21.13
CA PRO A 57 -4.75 -2.36 -20.78
C PRO A 57 -3.87 -2.18 -22.02
N ASN A 58 -3.30 -1.00 -22.16
CA ASN A 58 -2.30 -0.69 -23.15
C ASN A 58 -1.21 0.18 -22.50
N PHE A 59 -0.18 0.50 -23.24
CA PHE A 59 0.95 1.27 -22.70
C PHE A 59 0.51 2.62 -22.12
N ASP A 60 -0.32 3.38 -22.84
CA ASP A 60 -0.78 4.71 -22.41
C ASP A 60 -1.63 4.63 -21.14
N THR A 61 -2.54 3.63 -21.04
CA THR A 61 -3.37 3.47 -19.84
C THR A 61 -2.55 3.04 -18.62
N LEU A 62 -1.54 2.18 -18.80
CA LEU A 62 -0.65 1.81 -17.71
C LEU A 62 0.21 2.98 -17.24
N LEU A 63 0.76 3.76 -18.16
CA LEU A 63 1.51 4.96 -17.84
C LEU A 63 0.64 5.98 -17.10
N PHE A 64 -0.58 6.18 -17.55
CA PHE A 64 -1.52 7.08 -16.89
C PHE A 64 -1.80 6.66 -15.43
N TYR A 65 -2.10 5.38 -15.20
CA TYR A 65 -2.33 4.88 -13.85
C TYR A 65 -1.09 4.98 -12.99
N TYR A 66 0.07 4.62 -13.53
CA TYR A 66 1.33 4.72 -12.83
C TYR A 66 1.62 6.16 -12.41
N TRP A 67 1.52 7.09 -13.34
CA TRP A 67 1.74 8.51 -13.09
C TRP A 67 0.70 9.11 -12.15
N LYS A 68 -0.59 8.79 -12.34
CA LYS A 68 -1.68 9.27 -11.49
C LYS A 68 -1.48 8.88 -10.03
N TYR A 69 -1.08 7.65 -9.77
CA TYR A 69 -0.92 7.15 -8.41
C TYR A 69 0.43 7.52 -7.80
N THR A 70 1.43 7.81 -8.60
CA THR A 70 2.76 8.19 -8.12
C THR A 70 2.97 9.69 -8.02
N ASN A 71 2.44 10.49 -8.95
CA ASN A 71 2.71 11.92 -9.01
C ASN A 71 1.51 12.83 -8.71
N ARG A 72 0.31 12.47 -9.12
CA ARG A 72 -0.84 13.39 -9.05
C ARG A 72 -1.44 13.55 -7.65
N ASN A 73 -1.34 12.54 -6.82
CA ASN A 73 -1.82 12.63 -5.44
C ASN A 73 -0.95 13.53 -4.55
N TRP A 74 0.10 14.17 -5.11
CA TRP A 74 1.21 14.73 -4.40
C TRP A 74 1.45 16.21 -4.72
N ASN A 75 0.41 16.86 -5.24
CA ASN A 75 0.47 18.26 -5.69
C ASN A 75 0.74 19.31 -4.60
N ASN A 76 0.79 18.92 -3.32
CA ASN A 76 0.95 19.87 -2.20
C ASN A 76 2.20 19.59 -1.35
N ASN A 77 3.38 19.48 -1.96
CA ASN A 77 4.63 19.20 -1.23
C ASN A 77 4.54 17.98 -0.32
N PRO A 78 4.37 16.78 -0.89
CA PRO A 78 4.40 15.59 -0.06
C PRO A 78 5.77 15.51 0.62
N LYS A 79 5.75 15.24 1.91
CA LYS A 79 6.96 14.87 2.63
C LYS A 79 7.11 13.36 2.56
N TYR A 80 8.34 12.92 2.59
CA TYR A 80 8.69 11.51 2.50
C TYR A 80 9.51 11.14 3.72
N THR A 81 9.30 9.93 4.18
CA THR A 81 10.25 9.25 5.03
C THR A 81 10.93 8.20 4.17
N ASP A 82 12.18 8.48 3.80
CA ASP A 82 13.00 7.53 3.06
C ASP A 82 13.56 6.48 4.01
N ILE A 83 13.43 5.24 3.60
CA ILE A 83 13.97 4.06 4.27
C ILE A 83 15.10 3.56 3.39
N LYS A 84 16.31 3.60 3.89
CA LYS A 84 17.49 3.20 3.14
C LYS A 84 17.53 1.70 2.90
N ALA A 85 18.07 1.32 1.75
CA ALA A 85 18.36 -0.07 1.45
C ALA A 85 19.25 -0.70 2.52
N SER A 86 19.10 -1.99 2.72
CA SER A 86 20.00 -2.75 3.58
C SER A 86 21.40 -2.80 2.99
N GLU A 87 22.42 -2.73 3.83
CA GLU A 87 23.81 -3.01 3.41
C GLU A 87 24.00 -4.50 3.06
N ASN A 88 23.19 -5.36 3.67
CA ASN A 88 23.16 -6.79 3.43
C ASN A 88 21.71 -7.22 3.10
N PRO A 89 21.20 -6.89 1.91
CA PRO A 89 19.82 -7.21 1.55
C PRO A 89 19.61 -8.72 1.52
N TYR A 90 18.42 -9.14 1.95
CA TYR A 90 18.08 -10.56 1.89
C TYR A 90 18.17 -11.08 0.46
N LYS A 91 18.96 -12.14 0.25
CA LYS A 91 19.14 -12.77 -1.05
C LYS A 91 18.22 -13.98 -1.19
N PHE A 92 17.37 -13.95 -2.19
CA PHE A 92 16.53 -15.08 -2.53
C PHE A 92 17.34 -16.18 -3.22
N GLU A 93 17.04 -17.42 -2.89
CA GLU A 93 17.38 -18.56 -3.71
C GLU A 93 16.31 -18.75 -4.79
N PHE A 94 16.72 -19.35 -5.91
CA PHE A 94 15.86 -19.59 -7.06
C PHE A 94 15.83 -21.06 -7.42
N ASN A 95 14.64 -21.57 -7.74
CA ASN A 95 14.41 -22.87 -8.35
C ASN A 95 13.32 -22.71 -9.41
N LEU A 96 13.66 -22.01 -10.50
CA LEU A 96 12.69 -21.50 -11.45
C LEU A 96 12.06 -22.60 -12.28
N ILE A 97 10.73 -22.58 -12.34
CA ILE A 97 9.90 -23.38 -13.24
C ILE A 97 9.12 -22.47 -14.17
N GLU A 98 8.82 -22.96 -15.35
CA GLU A 98 7.94 -22.27 -16.27
C GLU A 98 6.48 -22.55 -15.94
N ASP A 99 5.67 -21.49 -15.85
CA ASP A 99 4.21 -21.60 -15.75
C ASP A 99 3.56 -20.96 -16.98
N ALA A 100 3.04 -21.80 -17.89
CA ALA A 100 2.43 -21.36 -19.13
C ALA A 100 1.19 -20.47 -18.89
N TYR A 101 0.47 -20.68 -17.76
CA TYR A 101 -0.67 -19.85 -17.43
C TYR A 101 -0.23 -18.44 -17.01
N VAL A 102 0.80 -18.33 -16.16
CA VAL A 102 1.35 -17.03 -15.74
C VAL A 102 1.93 -16.29 -16.94
N LYS A 103 2.73 -16.95 -17.79
CA LYS A 103 3.25 -16.36 -19.04
C LYS A 103 2.13 -15.84 -19.93
N LYS A 104 1.05 -16.61 -20.10
CA LYS A 104 -0.13 -16.17 -20.85
C LYS A 104 -0.82 -14.96 -20.23
N GLN A 105 -0.88 -14.86 -18.89
CA GLN A 105 -1.45 -13.69 -18.21
C GLN A 105 -0.56 -12.45 -18.41
N MET A 106 0.75 -12.60 -18.33
CA MET A 106 1.70 -11.53 -18.64
C MET A 106 1.49 -10.95 -20.05
N GLN A 107 1.26 -11.81 -21.02
CA GLN A 107 1.02 -11.37 -22.40
C GLN A 107 -0.35 -10.72 -22.60
N LYS A 108 -1.39 -11.18 -21.93
CA LYS A 108 -2.78 -10.81 -22.24
C LYS A 108 -3.38 -9.74 -21.33
N THR A 109 -2.79 -9.48 -20.17
CA THR A 109 -3.39 -8.63 -19.13
C THR A 109 -2.50 -7.46 -18.73
N ALA A 110 -2.92 -6.71 -17.72
CA ALA A 110 -2.14 -5.65 -17.09
C ALA A 110 -1.13 -6.15 -16.06
N LEU A 111 -0.91 -7.45 -15.96
CA LEU A 111 0.07 -8.01 -15.03
C LEU A 111 1.48 -7.56 -15.41
N LEU A 112 2.17 -6.92 -14.49
CA LEU A 112 3.52 -6.37 -14.69
C LEU A 112 4.60 -7.22 -14.03
N SER A 113 4.26 -7.84 -12.91
CA SER A 113 5.16 -8.71 -12.15
C SER A 113 4.38 -9.82 -11.46
N TYR A 114 4.94 -11.00 -11.46
CA TYR A 114 4.47 -12.15 -10.73
C TYR A 114 5.65 -12.88 -10.09
N LEU A 115 5.56 -13.09 -8.78
CA LEU A 115 6.52 -13.88 -8.03
C LEU A 115 5.77 -14.95 -7.24
N LEU A 116 6.24 -16.19 -7.31
CA LEU A 116 5.84 -17.27 -6.41
C LEU A 116 7.06 -17.70 -5.61
N PHE A 117 6.93 -17.60 -4.29
CA PHE A 117 7.89 -18.10 -3.33
C PHE A 117 7.31 -19.35 -2.66
N GLU A 118 8.07 -20.43 -2.66
CA GLU A 118 7.69 -21.74 -2.11
C GLU A 118 8.94 -22.47 -1.63
N ASP A 119 8.85 -23.16 -0.50
CA ASP A 119 9.95 -23.95 0.09
C ASP A 119 11.28 -23.15 0.21
N GLY A 120 11.17 -21.87 0.62
CA GLY A 120 12.32 -21.00 0.81
C GLY A 120 12.91 -20.38 -0.47
N LYS A 121 12.35 -20.66 -1.65
CA LYS A 121 12.90 -20.25 -2.95
C LYS A 121 11.87 -19.53 -3.82
N ILE A 122 12.33 -18.67 -4.70
CA ILE A 122 11.50 -18.17 -5.79
C ILE A 122 11.41 -19.26 -6.86
N VAL A 123 10.18 -19.73 -7.11
CA VAL A 123 9.92 -20.79 -8.10
C VAL A 123 9.30 -20.27 -9.38
N ILE A 124 8.63 -19.14 -9.35
CA ILE A 124 8.19 -18.43 -10.55
C ILE A 124 8.59 -16.96 -10.40
N ASP A 125 9.26 -16.45 -11.43
CA ASP A 125 9.73 -15.08 -11.51
C ASP A 125 9.44 -14.54 -12.91
N GLU A 126 8.29 -13.89 -13.03
CA GLU A 126 7.87 -13.33 -14.31
C GLU A 126 7.68 -11.82 -14.21
N ILE A 127 8.17 -11.13 -15.23
CA ILE A 127 8.00 -9.70 -15.42
C ILE A 127 7.41 -9.45 -16.81
N SER A 128 6.67 -8.37 -16.97
CA SER A 128 6.08 -8.04 -18.27
C SER A 128 7.16 -8.02 -19.36
N PRO A 129 6.90 -8.64 -20.52
CA PRO A 129 7.89 -8.73 -21.60
C PRO A 129 8.33 -7.35 -22.10
N LYS A 130 9.57 -7.26 -22.62
CA LYS A 130 10.16 -6.01 -23.13
C LYS A 130 9.39 -5.41 -24.32
N ASP A 131 8.80 -6.23 -25.15
CA ASP A 131 7.95 -5.82 -26.29
C ASP A 131 6.59 -5.30 -25.86
N LYS A 132 6.22 -5.46 -24.58
CA LYS A 132 4.97 -4.96 -23.99
C LYS A 132 5.24 -3.82 -23.01
N PHE A 133 5.34 -4.11 -21.72
CA PHE A 133 5.48 -3.11 -20.66
C PHE A 133 6.85 -3.16 -19.97
N GLY A 134 7.62 -4.20 -20.18
CA GLY A 134 8.92 -4.42 -19.54
C GLY A 134 10.00 -3.42 -19.95
N LYS A 135 9.75 -2.54 -20.93
CA LYS A 135 10.62 -1.39 -21.21
C LYS A 135 10.63 -0.37 -20.08
N VAL A 136 9.52 -0.27 -19.33
CA VAL A 136 9.31 0.70 -18.26
C VAL A 136 9.34 0.04 -16.89
N PHE A 137 8.67 -1.12 -16.78
CA PHE A 137 8.52 -1.83 -15.52
C PHE A 137 9.60 -2.91 -15.41
N THR A 138 10.66 -2.58 -14.68
CA THR A 138 11.84 -3.40 -14.43
C THR A 138 11.88 -3.90 -12.98
N ASN A 139 12.91 -4.65 -12.61
CA ASN A 139 13.11 -5.08 -11.22
C ASN A 139 13.30 -3.91 -10.24
N GLU A 140 13.82 -2.78 -10.72
CA GLU A 140 14.10 -1.58 -9.93
C GLU A 140 12.92 -0.61 -9.86
N THR A 141 11.88 -0.86 -10.67
CA THR A 141 10.68 -0.01 -10.66
C THR A 141 10.00 -0.07 -9.31
N LYS A 142 9.78 1.10 -8.71
CA LYS A 142 9.04 1.23 -7.46
C LYS A 142 7.55 1.33 -7.73
N TYR A 143 6.80 0.44 -7.16
CA TYR A 143 5.35 0.41 -7.27
C TYR A 143 4.71 1.04 -6.04
N HIS A 144 3.66 1.79 -6.28
CA HIS A 144 2.82 2.33 -5.22
C HIS A 144 2.02 1.21 -4.55
N SER A 145 2.10 1.09 -3.23
CA SER A 145 1.45 0.00 -2.47
C SER A 145 -0.07 -0.01 -2.59
N GLN A 146 -0.67 1.15 -2.84
CA GLN A 146 -2.11 1.28 -2.68
C GLN A 146 -2.55 0.75 -1.31
N SER A 147 -3.61 -0.06 -1.26
CA SER A 147 -4.11 -0.59 0.00
C SER A 147 -3.27 -1.71 0.61
N VAL A 148 -2.28 -2.27 -0.10
CA VAL A 148 -1.26 -3.15 0.52
C VAL A 148 -0.54 -2.44 1.67
N GLY A 149 -0.31 -1.14 1.54
CA GLY A 149 0.30 -0.34 2.60
C GLY A 149 -0.48 -0.28 3.91
N LYS A 150 -1.79 -0.60 3.91
CA LYS A 150 -2.55 -0.75 5.17
C LYS A 150 -2.04 -1.93 5.99
N SER A 151 -1.75 -3.04 5.32
CA SER A 151 -1.19 -4.22 5.97
C SER A 151 0.25 -3.97 6.45
N PHE A 152 1.01 -3.15 5.72
CA PHE A 152 2.33 -2.71 6.20
C PHE A 152 2.21 -1.82 7.44
N ALA A 153 1.22 -0.93 7.50
CA ALA A 153 0.94 -0.15 8.71
C ALA A 153 0.60 -1.05 9.90
N SER A 154 -0.12 -2.15 9.67
CA SER A 154 -0.35 -3.16 10.70
C SER A 154 0.94 -3.85 11.15
N TYR A 155 1.81 -4.22 10.22
CA TYR A 155 3.09 -4.84 10.56
C TYR A 155 4.00 -3.91 11.36
N ILE A 156 4.04 -2.62 11.00
CA ILE A 156 4.74 -1.57 11.77
C ILE A 156 4.16 -1.48 13.20
N LEU A 157 2.83 -1.53 13.35
CA LEU A 157 2.18 -1.55 14.67
C LEU A 157 2.61 -2.78 15.48
N GLY A 158 2.68 -3.96 14.86
CA GLY A 158 3.18 -5.18 15.51
C GLY A 158 4.57 -5.00 16.11
N HIS A 159 5.49 -4.42 15.33
CA HIS A 159 6.82 -4.08 15.80
C HIS A 159 6.81 -3.03 16.93
N ALA A 160 5.98 -2.00 16.82
CA ALA A 160 5.84 -0.99 17.88
C ALA A 160 5.33 -1.61 19.20
N ILE A 161 4.41 -2.59 19.11
CA ILE A 161 3.94 -3.36 20.28
C ILE A 161 5.07 -4.21 20.84
N CYS A 162 5.79 -4.93 20.00
CA CYS A 162 6.87 -5.82 20.42
C CYS A 162 8.05 -5.07 21.08
N LYS A 163 8.24 -3.81 20.73
CA LYS A 163 9.21 -2.92 21.37
C LYS A 163 8.68 -2.21 22.64
N GLY A 164 7.42 -2.43 22.98
CA GLY A 164 6.81 -1.78 24.14
C GLY A 164 6.44 -0.30 23.93
N TYR A 165 6.46 0.20 22.70
CA TYR A 165 6.04 1.56 22.37
C TYR A 165 4.50 1.71 22.44
N VAL A 166 3.79 0.62 22.22
CA VAL A 166 2.35 0.50 22.34
C VAL A 166 2.05 -0.76 23.17
N ASP A 167 1.19 -0.65 24.17
CA ASP A 167 0.97 -1.72 25.18
C ASP A 167 0.36 -3.01 24.57
N GLY A 168 -0.34 -2.92 23.43
CA GLY A 168 -0.92 -4.09 22.77
C GLY A 168 -2.18 -3.77 22.00
N ILE A 169 -2.72 -4.76 21.30
CA ILE A 169 -3.93 -4.59 20.46
C ILE A 169 -5.21 -4.32 21.28
N ASP A 170 -5.23 -4.69 22.55
CA ASP A 170 -6.37 -4.42 23.45
C ASP A 170 -6.26 -3.08 24.19
N SER A 171 -5.14 -2.38 24.07
CA SER A 171 -4.98 -1.03 24.63
C SER A 171 -5.92 -0.04 23.94
N LYS A 172 -6.27 1.01 24.66
CA LYS A 172 -7.24 2.01 24.21
C LYS A 172 -6.54 3.26 23.73
N LEU A 173 -7.12 3.89 22.73
CA LEU A 173 -6.70 5.18 22.19
C LEU A 173 -7.23 6.34 23.06
N ASN A 174 -6.79 6.44 24.33
CA ASN A 174 -7.29 7.43 25.30
C ASN A 174 -6.21 8.36 25.84
N ASP A 175 -5.00 8.20 25.38
CA ASP A 175 -3.84 9.02 25.76
C ASP A 175 -3.45 10.06 24.70
N TRP A 176 -4.12 10.06 23.55
CA TRP A 176 -3.84 11.00 22.45
C TRP A 176 -4.87 12.13 22.42
N PRO A 177 -4.51 13.37 22.83
CA PRO A 177 -5.46 14.48 23.02
C PRO A 177 -6.27 14.85 21.77
N ILE A 178 -5.71 14.67 20.56
CA ILE A 178 -6.44 15.01 19.32
C ILE A 178 -7.68 14.13 19.07
N LEU A 179 -7.78 12.99 19.78
CA LEU A 179 -8.92 12.09 19.66
C LEU A 179 -10.03 12.43 20.64
N GLU A 180 -9.78 13.28 21.64
CA GLU A 180 -10.80 13.69 22.60
C GLU A 180 -12.02 14.27 21.88
N ASN A 181 -13.20 13.95 22.39
CA ASN A 181 -14.47 14.32 21.76
C ASN A 181 -14.68 13.77 20.34
N THR A 182 -13.98 12.70 19.95
CA THR A 182 -14.23 11.95 18.74
C THR A 182 -14.68 10.52 19.04
N LEU A 183 -15.28 9.87 18.05
CA LEU A 183 -15.66 8.47 18.18
C LEU A 183 -14.46 7.52 18.38
N TYR A 184 -13.24 7.97 18.06
CA TYR A 184 -12.03 7.13 18.17
C TYR A 184 -11.41 7.15 19.57
N TYR A 185 -11.78 8.13 20.41
CA TYR A 185 -11.32 8.18 21.79
C TYR A 185 -11.81 6.95 22.58
N ASP A 186 -10.95 6.38 23.39
CA ASP A 186 -11.22 5.19 24.23
C ASP A 186 -11.59 3.91 23.44
N GLN A 187 -11.32 3.89 22.12
CA GLN A 187 -11.47 2.68 21.30
C GLN A 187 -10.26 1.76 21.46
N LYS A 188 -10.49 0.45 21.50
CA LYS A 188 -9.41 -0.53 21.42
C LYS A 188 -8.72 -0.48 20.06
N ILE A 189 -7.41 -0.59 20.04
CA ILE A 189 -6.62 -0.65 18.82
C ILE A 189 -7.11 -1.73 17.88
N ILE A 190 -7.47 -2.93 18.42
CA ILE A 190 -7.99 -4.04 17.61
C ILE A 190 -9.26 -3.67 16.84
N ASP A 191 -10.16 -2.88 17.43
CA ASP A 191 -11.39 -2.45 16.75
C ASP A 191 -11.07 -1.52 15.58
N VAL A 192 -10.07 -0.65 15.75
CA VAL A 192 -9.61 0.27 14.72
C VAL A 192 -8.95 -0.47 13.57
N ILE A 193 -7.98 -1.35 13.85
CA ILE A 193 -7.26 -2.08 12.80
C ILE A 193 -8.12 -3.16 12.11
N ASN A 194 -9.17 -3.62 12.77
CA ASN A 194 -10.21 -4.48 12.17
C ASN A 194 -11.25 -3.70 11.36
N MET A 195 -11.10 -2.38 11.24
CA MET A 195 -12.08 -1.50 10.58
C MET A 195 -13.51 -1.67 11.12
N ASN A 196 -13.60 -1.83 12.44
CA ASN A 196 -14.83 -2.02 13.20
C ASN A 196 -15.05 -0.91 14.25
N ALA A 197 -14.50 0.27 13.98
CA ALA A 197 -14.54 1.41 14.91
C ALA A 197 -15.93 2.05 15.07
N GLY A 198 -16.95 1.59 14.35
CA GLY A 198 -18.30 2.16 14.43
C GLY A 198 -18.45 3.51 13.75
N ASP A 199 -17.61 3.77 12.77
CA ASP A 199 -17.51 5.04 12.01
C ASP A 199 -18.35 5.06 10.72
N LYS A 200 -19.07 3.98 10.41
CA LYS A 200 -19.78 3.79 9.13
C LYS A 200 -20.69 4.96 8.75
N LYS A 201 -21.36 5.60 9.70
CA LYS A 201 -22.26 6.74 9.37
C LYS A 201 -21.53 7.98 8.90
N TYR A 202 -20.23 8.08 9.20
CA TYR A 202 -19.39 9.21 8.77
C TYR A 202 -18.75 8.95 7.42
N PHE A 203 -18.85 7.71 6.94
CA PHE A 203 -18.40 7.28 5.64
C PHE A 203 -19.60 6.73 4.87
N ALA A 204 -20.05 7.37 3.77
CA ALA A 204 -21.19 6.91 2.99
C ALA A 204 -20.94 5.50 2.45
N SER A 205 -21.97 4.71 2.44
CA SER A 205 -21.91 3.38 1.86
C SER A 205 -21.79 3.45 0.33
N THR A 206 -20.99 2.60 -0.25
CA THR A 206 -21.03 2.12 -1.65
C THR A 206 -20.58 3.04 -2.77
N ASN A 207 -20.63 4.36 -2.68
CA ASN A 207 -20.14 5.30 -3.70
C ASN A 207 -19.05 6.22 -3.14
N GLU A 208 -18.10 5.64 -2.45
CA GLU A 208 -17.00 6.36 -1.79
C GLU A 208 -16.23 7.29 -2.73
N PHE A 209 -16.15 6.94 -4.01
CA PHE A 209 -15.44 7.74 -5.02
C PHE A 209 -16.15 9.05 -5.40
N ASN A 210 -17.45 9.14 -5.19
CA ASN A 210 -18.25 10.29 -5.61
C ASN A 210 -18.71 11.20 -4.46
N ASN A 211 -18.48 10.83 -3.20
CA ASN A 211 -18.86 11.64 -2.06
C ASN A 211 -17.69 12.52 -1.59
N PRO A 212 -17.81 13.87 -1.65
CA PRO A 212 -16.75 14.78 -1.23
C PRO A 212 -16.39 14.67 0.26
N LYS A 213 -17.28 14.18 1.14
CA LYS A 213 -16.97 13.90 2.55
C LYS A 213 -16.01 12.74 2.71
N PHE A 214 -15.89 11.85 1.73
CA PHE A 214 -15.07 10.63 1.74
C PHE A 214 -13.77 10.74 1.00
N ARG A 215 -13.54 11.81 0.30
CA ARG A 215 -12.24 12.13 -0.22
C ARG A 215 -11.29 12.49 0.94
N TYR A 216 -11.18 11.61 1.91
CA TYR A 216 -9.93 11.45 2.62
C TYR A 216 -8.92 10.82 1.66
N SER A 217 -8.76 11.49 0.53
CA SER A 217 -7.51 11.35 -0.14
C SER A 217 -6.50 11.89 0.87
N VAL A 218 -5.74 11.01 1.35
CA VAL A 218 -4.58 11.13 2.17
C VAL A 218 -3.71 12.36 1.89
N THR A 219 -3.86 12.93 0.76
CA THR A 219 -3.03 13.97 0.17
C THR A 219 -3.35 15.37 0.64
N ASN A 220 -4.52 15.62 1.21
CA ASN A 220 -4.95 16.99 1.45
C ASN A 220 -5.32 17.30 2.90
N ARG A 221 -5.24 16.33 3.82
CA ARG A 221 -5.65 16.54 5.21
C ARG A 221 -4.79 15.74 6.18
N THR A 222 -4.36 16.37 7.24
CA THR A 222 -3.70 15.70 8.35
C THR A 222 -4.73 15.04 9.27
N ILE A 223 -4.31 14.07 10.07
CA ILE A 223 -5.15 13.43 11.09
C ILE A 223 -5.73 14.48 12.03
N SER A 224 -4.91 15.43 12.46
CA SER A 224 -5.34 16.52 13.34
C SER A 224 -6.50 17.32 12.73
N SER A 225 -6.40 17.69 11.46
CA SER A 225 -7.46 18.40 10.74
C SER A 225 -8.73 17.55 10.64
N ALA A 226 -8.61 16.27 10.35
CA ALA A 226 -9.75 15.36 10.26
C ALA A 226 -10.49 15.26 11.61
N MET A 227 -9.75 15.03 12.69
CA MET A 227 -10.33 14.90 14.04
C MET A 227 -11.03 16.22 14.46
N LYS A 228 -10.39 17.36 14.22
CA LYS A 228 -10.92 18.68 14.62
C LYS A 228 -12.16 19.11 13.82
N ASN A 229 -12.19 18.82 12.51
CA ASN A 229 -13.21 19.38 11.62
C ASN A 229 -14.36 18.42 11.31
N GLU A 230 -14.09 17.12 11.25
CA GLU A 230 -15.05 16.15 10.73
C GLU A 230 -15.52 15.15 11.77
N PHE A 231 -14.65 14.80 12.72
CA PHE A 231 -14.99 13.87 13.79
C PHE A 231 -15.26 14.55 15.14
N LYS A 232 -15.18 15.89 15.22
CA LYS A 232 -15.51 16.61 16.46
C LYS A 232 -16.95 16.28 16.90
N ASN A 233 -17.10 15.90 18.16
CA ASN A 233 -18.36 15.47 18.77
C ASN A 233 -18.99 14.22 18.09
N SER A 234 -18.21 13.47 17.33
CA SER A 234 -18.69 12.24 16.72
C SER A 234 -18.91 11.15 17.76
N LYS A 235 -19.87 10.26 17.50
CA LYS A 235 -20.20 9.14 18.39
C LYS A 235 -20.16 7.82 17.60
N LYS A 236 -19.67 6.76 18.22
CA LYS A 236 -19.70 5.40 17.67
C LYS A 236 -21.11 4.99 17.26
N SER A 237 -21.26 4.43 16.07
CA SER A 237 -22.54 3.99 15.51
C SER A 237 -22.51 2.49 15.17
N GLY A 238 -22.77 1.64 16.18
CA GLY A 238 -22.71 0.17 16.01
C GLY A 238 -21.34 -0.36 15.65
N SER A 239 -21.17 -1.66 15.62
CA SER A 239 -19.93 -2.35 15.28
C SER A 239 -20.10 -3.14 13.99
N LYS A 240 -20.04 -2.43 12.86
CA LYS A 240 -20.05 -3.05 11.53
C LYS A 240 -18.75 -2.74 10.84
N TRP A 241 -18.14 -3.77 10.26
CA TRP A 241 -16.97 -3.60 9.42
C TRP A 241 -17.19 -2.53 8.36
N ASN A 242 -16.30 -1.55 8.30
CA ASN A 242 -16.36 -0.41 7.39
C ASN A 242 -14.98 -0.08 6.87
N TYR A 243 -14.67 -0.58 5.67
CA TYR A 243 -13.38 -0.34 5.04
C TYR A 243 -13.20 1.14 4.71
N ASN A 244 -12.12 1.75 5.20
CA ASN A 244 -11.79 3.14 4.92
C ASN A 244 -10.27 3.38 4.92
N ASN A 245 -9.84 4.55 4.45
CA ASN A 245 -8.42 4.90 4.34
C ASN A 245 -7.90 5.68 5.56
N LEU A 246 -8.77 6.14 6.45
CA LEU A 246 -8.37 6.96 7.60
C LEU A 246 -7.66 6.11 8.68
N LEU A 247 -8.19 4.93 8.96
CA LEU A 247 -7.73 4.14 10.12
C LEU A 247 -6.26 3.72 10.07
N PRO A 248 -5.68 3.26 8.94
CA PRO A 248 -4.25 2.99 8.90
C PRO A 248 -3.39 4.24 9.09
N HIS A 249 -3.86 5.43 8.63
CA HIS A 249 -3.16 6.68 8.91
C HIS A 249 -3.24 7.05 10.39
N LEU A 250 -4.41 6.87 11.00
CA LEU A 250 -4.61 7.12 12.42
C LEU A 250 -3.63 6.29 13.25
N ILE A 251 -3.49 4.99 12.96
CA ILE A 251 -2.57 4.10 13.67
C ILE A 251 -1.10 4.50 13.50
N LEU A 252 -0.66 4.81 12.27
CA LEU A 252 0.73 5.24 12.04
C LEU A 252 1.05 6.55 12.78
N ASN A 253 0.12 7.50 12.77
CA ASN A 253 0.31 8.77 13.46
C ASN A 253 0.17 8.63 14.98
N TYR A 254 -0.59 7.64 15.47
CA TYR A 254 -0.60 7.29 16.87
C TYR A 254 0.77 6.74 17.34
N ILE A 255 1.40 5.89 16.55
CA ILE A 255 2.76 5.41 16.85
C ILE A 255 3.71 6.60 16.90
N ILE A 256 3.66 7.52 15.93
CA ILE A 256 4.49 8.73 15.94
C ILE A 256 4.22 9.59 17.18
N PHE A 257 2.97 9.71 17.60
CA PHE A 257 2.63 10.42 18.82
C PHE A 257 3.28 9.77 20.07
N LYS A 258 3.32 8.44 20.12
CA LYS A 258 3.91 7.69 21.24
C LYS A 258 5.43 7.82 21.33
N ILE A 259 6.14 7.86 20.20
CA ILE A 259 7.59 7.71 20.17
C ILE A 259 8.32 8.90 19.55
N GLY A 260 7.63 9.81 18.87
CA GLY A 260 8.25 10.89 18.12
C GLY A 260 8.61 10.50 16.67
N GLU A 261 8.94 11.52 15.85
CA GLU A 261 9.24 11.32 14.42
C GLU A 261 10.58 10.61 14.20
N ASP A 262 11.59 10.88 15.00
CA ASP A 262 12.94 10.33 14.82
C ASP A 262 12.96 8.85 15.21
N ASP A 263 12.42 8.48 16.38
CA ASP A 263 12.30 7.09 16.80
C ASP A 263 11.37 6.30 15.83
N PHE A 264 10.39 6.95 15.21
CA PHE A 264 9.56 6.31 14.18
C PHE A 264 10.37 6.00 12.91
N LYS A 265 11.29 6.88 12.49
CA LYS A 265 12.22 6.58 11.39
C LYS A 265 13.15 5.44 11.73
N ASP A 266 13.65 5.41 12.94
CA ASP A 266 14.51 4.33 13.41
C ASP A 266 13.76 3.00 13.44
N LEU A 267 12.53 3.01 13.91
CA LEU A 267 11.64 1.84 13.83
C LEU A 267 11.44 1.36 12.39
N LEU A 268 11.23 2.27 11.44
CA LEU A 268 11.10 1.90 10.02
C LEU A 268 12.39 1.29 9.46
N ASN A 269 13.55 1.84 9.83
CA ASN A 269 14.86 1.30 9.42
C ASN A 269 15.08 -0.10 10.00
N GLU A 270 14.83 -0.30 11.28
CA GLU A 270 14.93 -1.62 11.92
C GLU A 270 14.03 -2.66 11.24
N ILE A 271 12.80 -2.29 10.90
CA ILE A 271 11.87 -3.21 10.22
C ILE A 271 12.34 -3.49 8.80
N PHE A 272 12.47 -2.46 7.97
CA PHE A 272 12.59 -2.66 6.52
C PHE A 272 14.03 -2.84 6.06
N ARG A 273 14.97 -2.07 6.63
CA ARG A 273 16.38 -2.16 6.29
C ARG A 273 17.03 -3.39 6.93
N GLU A 274 16.82 -3.59 8.25
CA GLU A 274 17.56 -4.60 9.00
C GLU A 274 16.86 -5.97 8.97
N LYS A 275 15.61 -6.04 9.41
CA LYS A 275 14.89 -7.32 9.51
C LYS A 275 14.38 -7.82 8.15
N VAL A 276 13.71 -7.00 7.38
CA VAL A 276 13.22 -7.36 6.04
C VAL A 276 14.36 -7.50 5.06
N GLY A 277 15.38 -6.65 5.17
CA GLY A 277 16.53 -6.61 4.29
C GLY A 277 16.18 -6.13 2.89
N ILE A 278 15.51 -4.98 2.74
CA ILE A 278 15.18 -4.41 1.43
C ILE A 278 16.43 -4.11 0.62
N GLU A 279 16.36 -4.34 -0.70
CA GLU A 279 17.50 -4.15 -1.62
C GLU A 279 17.58 -2.75 -2.20
N TYR A 280 16.46 -2.06 -2.31
CA TYR A 280 16.37 -0.69 -2.81
C TYR A 280 15.72 0.23 -1.77
N ASP A 281 16.16 1.49 -1.75
CA ASP A 281 15.52 2.50 -0.90
C ASP A 281 14.01 2.46 -1.10
N ALA A 282 13.27 2.39 0.00
CA ALA A 282 11.82 2.47 0.01
C ALA A 282 11.37 3.85 0.52
N THR A 283 10.12 4.21 0.27
CA THR A 283 9.59 5.52 0.67
C THR A 283 8.22 5.35 1.31
N LEU A 284 8.05 5.90 2.51
CA LEU A 284 6.75 6.07 3.14
C LEU A 284 6.31 7.54 2.98
N VAL A 285 5.12 7.73 2.44
CA VAL A 285 4.61 9.07 2.12
C VAL A 285 3.95 9.71 3.32
N ALA A 286 4.23 10.99 3.51
CA ALA A 286 3.52 11.83 4.45
C ALA A 286 2.76 12.94 3.72
N SER A 287 1.69 13.46 4.32
CA SER A 287 0.99 14.65 3.87
C SER A 287 1.23 15.79 4.85
N GLU A 288 1.38 16.99 4.33
CA GLU A 288 1.44 18.22 5.10
C GLU A 288 0.31 19.15 4.65
N GLN A 289 -0.40 19.72 5.58
CA GLN A 289 -1.41 20.72 5.26
C GLN A 289 -0.83 22.11 5.54
N SER A 290 -0.79 22.96 4.52
CA SER A 290 -0.36 24.35 4.68
C SER A 290 -1.23 25.08 5.73
N GLY A 291 -0.58 25.82 6.63
CA GLY A 291 -1.25 26.56 7.72
C GLY A 291 -1.45 25.78 9.01
N PHE A 292 -1.12 24.49 9.03
CA PHE A 292 -1.02 23.69 10.25
C PHE A 292 0.37 23.04 10.25
N ASN A 293 1.17 23.28 11.25
CA ASN A 293 2.50 22.64 11.40
C ASN A 293 2.42 21.12 11.63
N ASN A 294 1.42 20.46 11.05
CA ASN A 294 1.13 19.08 11.31
C ASN A 294 1.35 18.24 10.03
N LYS A 295 2.43 17.52 10.03
CA LYS A 295 2.71 16.44 9.12
C LYS A 295 1.93 15.20 9.55
N SER A 296 1.32 14.50 8.62
CA SER A 296 0.69 13.20 8.88
C SER A 296 1.26 12.14 7.97
N THR A 297 1.77 11.07 8.55
CA THR A 297 2.22 9.90 7.81
C THR A 297 1.02 9.13 7.24
N THR A 298 1.18 8.61 6.05
CA THR A 298 0.17 7.83 5.34
C THR A 298 0.57 6.37 5.24
N ASN A 299 -0.34 5.51 4.84
CA ASN A 299 0.00 4.12 4.56
C ASN A 299 0.52 3.89 3.13
N THR A 300 0.88 4.94 2.42
CA THR A 300 1.41 4.83 1.07
C THR A 300 2.89 4.46 1.09
N PHE A 301 3.20 3.29 0.56
CA PHE A 301 4.54 2.75 0.47
C PHE A 301 4.96 2.64 -0.99
N LEU A 302 6.23 2.92 -1.27
CA LEU A 302 6.83 2.80 -2.61
C LEU A 302 8.05 1.91 -2.51
N THR A 303 7.99 0.76 -3.15
CA THR A 303 9.11 -0.19 -3.15
C THR A 303 9.10 -1.09 -4.38
N THR A 304 10.15 -1.88 -4.56
CA THR A 304 10.33 -2.76 -5.73
C THR A 304 9.57 -4.07 -5.60
N ARG A 305 9.46 -4.82 -6.69
CA ARG A 305 8.78 -6.11 -6.73
C ARG A 305 9.35 -7.14 -5.76
N TYR A 306 10.66 -7.20 -5.67
CA TYR A 306 11.33 -8.12 -4.75
C TYR A 306 11.24 -7.65 -3.30
N ASP A 307 11.24 -6.34 -3.06
CA ASP A 307 11.10 -5.82 -1.70
C ASP A 307 9.70 -6.04 -1.14
N TYR A 308 8.65 -6.00 -1.98
CA TYR A 308 7.32 -6.47 -1.57
C TYR A 308 7.36 -7.94 -1.12
N LEU A 309 8.05 -8.80 -1.86
CA LEU A 309 8.20 -10.21 -1.48
C LEU A 309 9.04 -10.36 -0.20
N ARG A 310 10.10 -9.55 -0.01
CA ARG A 310 10.90 -9.55 1.22
C ARG A 310 10.06 -9.24 2.46
N VAL A 311 9.15 -8.25 2.38
CA VAL A 311 8.22 -7.94 3.47
C VAL A 311 7.31 -9.13 3.77
N ALA A 312 6.73 -9.74 2.75
CA ALA A 312 5.85 -10.90 2.93
C ALA A 312 6.60 -12.12 3.50
N ARG A 313 7.85 -12.34 3.07
CA ARG A 313 8.74 -13.38 3.61
C ARG A 313 9.04 -13.14 5.10
N ALA A 314 9.37 -11.90 5.49
CA ALA A 314 9.63 -11.59 6.89
C ALA A 314 8.40 -11.87 7.77
N MET A 315 7.20 -11.53 7.32
CA MET A 315 5.95 -11.89 8.01
C MET A 315 5.76 -13.39 8.10
N LEU A 316 6.11 -14.16 7.05
CA LEU A 316 6.05 -15.63 7.06
C LEU A 316 7.00 -16.21 8.09
N GLU A 317 8.24 -15.75 8.12
CA GLU A 317 9.25 -16.19 9.08
C GLU A 317 8.87 -15.86 10.52
N ASP A 318 8.33 -14.67 10.76
CA ASP A 318 7.81 -14.28 12.08
C ASP A 318 6.73 -15.24 12.58
N TRP A 319 5.78 -15.55 11.70
CA TRP A 319 4.72 -16.52 12.02
C TRP A 319 5.26 -17.91 12.32
N GLN A 320 6.17 -18.41 11.49
CA GLN A 320 6.73 -19.77 11.61
C GLN A 320 7.63 -19.92 12.84
N ASN A 321 8.40 -18.86 13.16
CA ASN A 321 9.33 -18.87 14.29
C ASN A 321 8.69 -18.39 15.61
N ASP A 322 7.39 -18.12 15.61
CA ASP A 322 6.64 -17.67 16.80
C ASP A 322 7.28 -16.45 17.50
N THR A 323 7.85 -15.54 16.71
CA THR A 323 8.41 -14.29 17.23
C THR A 323 7.31 -13.45 17.88
N CYS A 324 7.66 -12.35 18.53
CA CYS A 324 6.67 -11.43 19.05
C CYS A 324 5.72 -10.93 17.96
N GLU A 325 6.26 -10.54 16.81
CA GLU A 325 5.48 -10.12 15.63
C GLU A 325 4.67 -11.27 15.04
N GLY A 326 5.20 -12.48 15.09
CA GLY A 326 4.46 -13.69 14.70
C GLY A 326 3.26 -13.95 15.61
N LYS A 327 3.41 -13.80 16.91
CA LYS A 327 2.29 -13.86 17.89
C LYS A 327 1.27 -12.76 17.65
N TYR A 328 1.74 -11.54 17.33
CA TYR A 328 0.86 -10.46 16.91
C TYR A 328 0.04 -10.85 15.68
N LEU A 329 0.67 -11.35 14.60
CA LEU A 329 -0.05 -11.79 13.40
C LEU A 329 -1.07 -12.89 13.71
N LYS A 330 -0.72 -13.88 14.54
CA LYS A 330 -1.64 -14.93 14.99
C LYS A 330 -2.85 -14.36 15.71
N SER A 331 -2.63 -13.39 16.61
CA SER A 331 -3.70 -12.72 17.33
C SER A 331 -4.65 -11.95 16.41
N LEU A 332 -4.15 -11.35 15.33
CA LEU A 332 -4.99 -10.71 14.33
C LEU A 332 -5.91 -11.71 13.62
N TYR A 333 -5.39 -12.90 13.30
CA TYR A 333 -6.18 -13.95 12.68
C TYR A 333 -7.29 -14.46 13.63
N GLU A 334 -6.97 -14.64 14.88
CA GLU A 334 -7.94 -15.08 15.92
C GLU A 334 -9.03 -14.04 16.18
N ARG A 335 -8.63 -12.76 16.19
CA ARG A 335 -9.49 -11.61 16.51
C ARG A 335 -10.18 -10.98 15.28
N LYS A 336 -10.14 -11.68 14.14
CA LYS A 336 -10.76 -11.20 12.89
C LYS A 336 -12.27 -10.99 13.02
N VAL A 337 -12.79 -10.08 12.22
CA VAL A 337 -14.22 -9.78 12.13
C VAL A 337 -14.78 -10.21 10.76
N LYS A 338 -16.06 -10.57 10.73
CA LYS A 338 -16.73 -10.87 9.46
C LYS A 338 -16.96 -9.58 8.67
N LYS A 339 -16.69 -9.64 7.38
CA LYS A 339 -17.01 -8.54 6.46
C LYS A 339 -18.50 -8.52 6.14
N ASN A 340 -19.03 -7.32 5.94
CA ASN A 340 -20.42 -7.14 5.52
C ASN A 340 -20.64 -7.67 4.11
N LYS A 341 -21.85 -8.20 3.86
CA LYS A 341 -22.25 -8.70 2.54
C LYS A 341 -22.26 -7.64 1.44
N ASP A 342 -22.44 -6.39 1.83
CA ASP A 342 -22.63 -5.24 0.93
C ASP A 342 -21.36 -4.80 0.17
N TYR A 343 -20.18 -5.28 0.60
CA TYR A 343 -18.89 -5.02 -0.05
C TYR A 343 -18.46 -6.10 -1.05
N ARG A 344 -19.39 -6.91 -1.50
CA ARG A 344 -19.08 -8.01 -2.43
C ARG A 344 -19.05 -7.55 -3.88
N ASP A 345 -18.09 -6.74 -4.24
CA ASP A 345 -17.72 -6.64 -5.63
C ASP A 345 -16.98 -7.92 -6.05
N LYS A 346 -17.52 -8.66 -7.01
CA LYS A 346 -17.02 -9.97 -7.41
C LYS A 346 -15.62 -9.97 -8.05
N LYS A 347 -15.03 -8.81 -8.29
CA LYS A 347 -13.77 -8.64 -9.01
C LYS A 347 -12.55 -8.43 -8.09
N HIS A 348 -12.73 -8.19 -6.80
CA HIS A 348 -11.64 -7.79 -5.89
C HIS A 348 -11.55 -8.71 -4.66
N ALA A 349 -10.43 -8.63 -3.90
CA ALA A 349 -10.23 -9.38 -2.65
C ALA A 349 -11.34 -9.15 -1.63
N HIS A 350 -11.96 -7.98 -1.68
CA HIS A 350 -13.13 -7.66 -0.87
C HIS A 350 -14.24 -8.70 -1.00
N SER A 351 -14.42 -9.30 -2.17
CA SER A 351 -15.49 -10.24 -2.45
C SER A 351 -15.12 -11.70 -2.21
N ASN A 352 -13.85 -12.03 -2.30
CA ASN A 352 -13.38 -13.41 -2.24
C ASN A 352 -12.81 -13.83 -0.88
N THR A 353 -12.78 -12.90 0.07
CA THR A 353 -12.37 -13.15 1.45
C THR A 353 -13.52 -12.84 2.40
N LYS A 354 -13.71 -13.62 3.46
CA LYS A 354 -14.89 -13.52 4.33
C LYS A 354 -14.70 -12.65 5.54
N SER A 355 -13.46 -12.56 6.00
CA SER A 355 -13.11 -11.90 7.24
C SER A 355 -12.01 -10.84 7.01
N TYR A 356 -11.83 -10.00 8.01
CA TYR A 356 -10.83 -8.95 8.04
C TYR A 356 -10.20 -8.89 9.43
N GLY A 357 -8.90 -8.77 9.51
CA GLY A 357 -8.19 -8.69 10.78
C GLY A 357 -6.89 -7.90 10.61
N GLY A 358 -6.70 -6.86 11.44
CA GLY A 358 -5.46 -6.11 11.44
C GLY A 358 -5.05 -5.53 10.09
N PHE A 359 -5.97 -4.99 9.31
CA PHE A 359 -5.75 -4.51 7.95
C PHE A 359 -5.39 -5.58 6.91
N PHE A 360 -5.66 -6.85 7.19
CA PHE A 360 -5.55 -7.95 6.23
C PHE A 360 -6.92 -8.51 5.85
N HIS A 361 -7.07 -8.90 4.60
CA HIS A 361 -8.19 -9.72 4.16
C HIS A 361 -7.89 -11.18 4.46
N LEU A 362 -8.84 -11.86 5.10
CA LEU A 362 -8.66 -13.22 5.63
C LEU A 362 -9.73 -14.17 5.11
N GLU A 363 -9.47 -15.47 5.22
CA GLU A 363 -10.39 -16.52 4.84
C GLU A 363 -10.81 -16.48 3.35
N PRO A 364 -9.85 -16.62 2.41
CA PRO A 364 -10.17 -16.67 0.98
C PRO A 364 -11.15 -17.81 0.66
N SER A 365 -12.00 -17.58 -0.31
CA SER A 365 -13.01 -18.57 -0.74
C SER A 365 -12.37 -19.89 -1.13
N GLY A 366 -12.86 -20.99 -0.57
CA GLY A 366 -12.34 -22.35 -0.81
C GLY A 366 -11.11 -22.71 0.05
N MET A 367 -10.56 -21.78 0.84
CA MET A 367 -9.37 -21.99 1.68
C MET A 367 -9.54 -21.49 3.13
N LYS A 368 -10.74 -21.48 3.64
CA LYS A 368 -11.07 -20.88 4.96
C LYS A 368 -10.40 -21.53 6.17
N LYS A 369 -9.94 -22.77 6.04
CA LYS A 369 -9.29 -23.50 7.11
C LYS A 369 -7.78 -23.24 7.17
N ARG A 370 -7.24 -22.52 6.19
CA ARG A 370 -5.83 -22.18 6.10
C ARG A 370 -5.57 -20.77 6.62
N HIS A 371 -4.44 -20.57 7.28
CA HIS A 371 -4.00 -19.25 7.75
C HIS A 371 -3.42 -18.45 6.59
N ILE A 372 -4.31 -17.87 5.78
CA ILE A 372 -3.93 -17.09 4.61
C ILE A 372 -4.27 -15.62 4.83
N PHE A 373 -3.25 -14.77 4.69
CA PHE A 373 -3.38 -13.32 4.71
C PHE A 373 -3.30 -12.79 3.29
N VAL A 374 -4.24 -11.94 2.93
CA VAL A 374 -4.29 -11.30 1.62
C VAL A 374 -4.18 -9.80 1.81
N MET A 375 -3.16 -9.21 1.22
CA MET A 375 -2.97 -7.78 1.08
C MET A 375 -3.39 -7.40 -0.33
N ASP A 376 -4.32 -6.46 -0.45
CA ASP A 376 -4.90 -6.11 -1.75
C ASP A 376 -4.84 -4.61 -1.97
N GLY A 377 -4.29 -4.20 -3.10
CA GLY A 377 -4.14 -2.82 -3.53
C GLY A 377 -4.85 -2.56 -4.85
N TYR A 378 -5.45 -1.37 -4.95
CA TYR A 378 -6.11 -0.93 -6.17
C TYR A 378 -5.17 -0.98 -7.37
N GLY A 379 -5.62 -1.58 -8.47
CA GLY A 379 -4.84 -1.74 -9.70
C GLY A 379 -4.09 -3.07 -9.79
N GLY A 380 -4.15 -3.95 -8.77
CA GLY A 380 -3.64 -5.31 -8.83
C GLY A 380 -2.31 -5.54 -8.10
N GLN A 381 -1.96 -4.68 -7.14
CA GLN A 381 -0.94 -5.00 -6.15
C GLN A 381 -1.52 -6.01 -5.17
N THR A 382 -0.98 -7.22 -5.15
CA THR A 382 -1.46 -8.26 -4.25
C THR A 382 -0.32 -9.06 -3.69
N LEU A 383 -0.35 -9.25 -2.37
CA LEU A 383 0.50 -10.21 -1.68
C LEU A 383 -0.43 -11.19 -0.97
N MET A 384 -0.23 -12.47 -1.21
CA MET A 384 -0.96 -13.53 -0.55
C MET A 384 0.02 -14.45 0.14
N ILE A 385 -0.06 -14.52 1.46
CA ILE A 385 0.81 -15.36 2.30
C ILE A 385 -0.03 -16.50 2.85
N ASP A 386 0.38 -17.71 2.57
CA ASP A 386 -0.15 -18.91 3.18
C ASP A 386 0.84 -19.43 4.22
N PHE A 387 0.55 -19.16 5.46
CA PHE A 387 1.42 -19.49 6.59
C PHE A 387 1.51 -20.99 6.85
N ASP A 388 0.48 -21.75 6.47
CA ASP A 388 0.45 -23.20 6.70
C ASP A 388 1.33 -23.97 5.72
N THR A 389 1.49 -23.45 4.50
CA THR A 389 2.28 -24.11 3.45
C THR A 389 3.59 -23.38 3.13
N GLY A 390 3.85 -22.23 3.74
CA GLY A 390 5.05 -21.44 3.46
C GLY A 390 5.07 -20.79 2.07
N ARG A 391 3.90 -20.60 1.45
CA ARG A 391 3.79 -20.04 0.10
C ARG A 391 3.47 -18.57 0.10
N ILE A 392 4.11 -17.83 -0.81
CA ILE A 392 3.80 -16.41 -1.03
C ILE A 392 3.63 -16.17 -2.52
N VAL A 393 2.52 -15.52 -2.90
CA VAL A 393 2.34 -14.99 -4.25
C VAL A 393 2.33 -13.47 -4.17
N THR A 394 3.16 -12.83 -5.01
CA THR A 394 3.17 -11.39 -5.19
C THR A 394 2.81 -11.08 -6.64
N THR A 395 1.77 -10.28 -6.85
CA THR A 395 1.42 -9.76 -8.16
C THR A 395 1.46 -8.25 -8.13
N LEU A 396 1.98 -7.63 -9.19
CA LEU A 396 1.96 -6.20 -9.37
C LEU A 396 1.36 -5.86 -10.72
N ALA A 397 0.43 -4.95 -10.71
CA ALA A 397 -0.19 -4.35 -11.87
C ALA A 397 -0.48 -2.88 -11.56
N VAL A 398 -0.87 -2.12 -12.54
CA VAL A 398 -1.25 -0.71 -12.36
C VAL A 398 -2.51 -0.39 -13.16
N HIS A 399 -3.41 -1.33 -13.28
CA HIS A 399 -4.62 -1.19 -14.06
C HIS A 399 -5.85 -1.65 -13.30
N ARG A 400 -6.92 -0.84 -13.32
CA ARG A 400 -8.16 -1.06 -12.58
C ARG A 400 -8.81 -2.43 -12.87
N ASN A 401 -8.71 -2.91 -14.10
CA ASN A 401 -9.39 -4.13 -14.56
C ASN A 401 -8.55 -5.40 -14.39
N PHE A 402 -7.40 -5.30 -13.74
CA PHE A 402 -6.62 -6.49 -13.45
C PHE A 402 -7.35 -7.35 -12.41
N ASN A 403 -7.62 -8.60 -12.75
CA ASN A 403 -8.22 -9.58 -11.85
C ASN A 403 -7.14 -10.54 -11.33
N TRP A 404 -6.50 -10.16 -10.23
CA TRP A 404 -5.46 -10.95 -9.58
C TRP A 404 -5.97 -12.31 -9.07
N MET A 405 -7.26 -12.44 -8.77
CA MET A 405 -7.84 -13.69 -8.26
C MET A 405 -7.62 -14.88 -9.17
N LYS A 406 -7.64 -14.67 -10.48
CA LYS A 406 -7.38 -15.74 -11.44
C LYS A 406 -5.94 -16.22 -11.44
N VAL A 407 -5.01 -15.38 -11.04
CA VAL A 407 -3.58 -15.67 -11.11
C VAL A 407 -3.02 -16.09 -9.75
N ALA A 408 -3.27 -15.31 -8.70
CA ALA A 408 -2.75 -15.59 -7.37
C ALA A 408 -3.52 -16.71 -6.63
N HIS A 409 -4.85 -16.64 -6.64
CA HIS A 409 -5.70 -17.56 -5.88
C HIS A 409 -5.56 -19.01 -6.34
N SER A 410 -5.49 -19.27 -7.66
CA SER A 410 -5.37 -20.63 -8.19
C SER A 410 -4.06 -21.30 -7.76
N VAL A 411 -2.97 -20.55 -7.72
CA VAL A 411 -1.65 -21.07 -7.35
C VAL A 411 -1.60 -21.36 -5.85
N ILE A 412 -2.06 -20.45 -5.01
CA ILE A 412 -2.14 -20.66 -3.56
C ILE A 412 -3.07 -21.83 -3.22
N LYS A 413 -4.19 -21.99 -3.93
CA LYS A 413 -5.14 -23.08 -3.70
C LYS A 413 -4.56 -24.46 -3.96
N LYS A 414 -3.63 -24.60 -4.91
CA LYS A 414 -3.01 -25.87 -5.27
C LYS A 414 -1.97 -26.33 -4.21
N GLY A 415 -1.65 -25.54 -3.23
CA GLY A 415 -0.77 -25.91 -2.13
C GLY A 415 -1.25 -27.15 -1.40
N LYS A 416 -0.28 -27.95 -0.91
CA LYS A 416 -0.47 -29.24 -0.23
C LYS A 416 -1.55 -29.23 0.83
#